data_f8d8613cf2a8fcc97ffcd47fe14068fc
#
_entry.id   f8d8613cf2a8fcc97ffcd47fe14068fc
#
_cell.length_a   1.000
_cell.length_b   1.000
_cell.length_c   1.000
_cell.angle_alpha   90.00
_cell.angle_beta   90.00
_cell.angle_gamma   90.00
#
_symmetry.space_group_name_H-M   'P 1'
#
loop_
_entity.id
_entity.type
_entity.pdbx_description
1 polymer ?
#
loop_
_entity_poly.entity_id
_entity_poly.type
_entity_poly.pdbx_seq_one_letter_code
_entity_poly.pdbx_strand_id
1 'polypeptide(L)'
;MNRSFALRAPLALCAALLMGACSTMGSRKPAPPPPAPPPAPTFPVPVRKFVVVDVERNELRFMDGDRVLWRAPVGTGTGFRLSTRSGRQWQFHTPSGTMQVQYKELNPAWFRPDWWFIENKRPVPPQDSPLRKEEGGLGAAAVFLGNELAIHGTDKPELLGRRVSHGCIRLSNANAVRLFHNVQVGTPVMIVGESTVLNEEQPDSVARFTRSARRVPRRPNPLDRVTTTQLLTRLDAQLNAPGDSAWVAVAAELVERGVKEDAPALRGLLSRAGAPQSAERRDEYSTFLADVFSRGALRTVVALNRITPEARQRAVEDIVEATMSLHHGDLNAPMAPWPTRRVPRERLGPEGQAGWAALQRAEQAYKDRYGVRMAAGRP
;
A
#
# COMPACT_ATOMS: atom_id res chain seq x y z
N MET A 1 -38.71 -34.20 -68.13
CA MET A 1 -39.06 -33.24 -69.21
C MET A 1 -38.36 -31.99 -69.00
N ASN A 2 -37.19 -31.85 -69.68
CA ASN A 2 -36.92 -30.92 -70.78
C ASN A 2 -37.09 -29.41 -70.34
N ARG A 3 -36.20 -28.50 -70.48
CA ARG A 3 -35.15 -28.28 -71.50
C ARG A 3 -34.19 -27.23 -71.02
N SER A 4 -32.91 -27.42 -71.32
CA SER A 4 -31.87 -26.43 -71.47
C SER A 4 -32.15 -25.31 -72.43
N PHE A 5 -31.60 -24.11 -72.21
CA PHE A 5 -31.08 -23.27 -73.31
C PHE A 5 -29.95 -22.37 -72.79
N ALA A 6 -28.83 -22.54 -73.43
CA ALA A 6 -27.64 -21.65 -73.36
C ALA A 6 -27.76 -20.64 -74.52
N LEU A 7 -27.25 -19.44 -74.36
CA LEU A 7 -26.68 -18.58 -75.43
C LEU A 7 -25.78 -17.47 -74.82
N ARG A 8 -24.52 -17.59 -75.02
CA ARG A 8 -23.54 -16.89 -75.83
C ARG A 8 -23.49 -15.36 -75.72
N ALA A 9 -22.29 -14.91 -75.36
CA ALA A 9 -21.76 -13.57 -75.43
C ALA A 9 -21.76 -12.93 -76.85
N PRO A 10 -21.54 -11.58 -76.99
CA PRO A 10 -20.20 -11.20 -77.42
C PRO A 10 -19.66 -9.93 -76.76
N LEU A 11 -18.34 -9.81 -76.91
CA LEU A 11 -17.45 -8.65 -76.62
C LEU A 11 -17.96 -7.34 -77.28
N ALA A 12 -17.80 -6.25 -76.51
CA ALA A 12 -17.52 -4.96 -77.11
C ALA A 12 -16.55 -4.16 -76.21
N LEU A 13 -15.50 -3.83 -76.82
CA LEU A 13 -14.37 -2.99 -76.42
C LEU A 13 -14.83 -1.53 -76.34
N CYS A 14 -14.65 -0.83 -75.16
CA CYS A 14 -14.57 0.63 -75.14
C CYS A 14 -13.55 1.03 -74.08
N ALA A 15 -12.41 1.46 -74.61
CA ALA A 15 -11.43 2.23 -73.90
C ALA A 15 -11.92 3.68 -73.72
N ALA A 16 -11.91 4.16 -72.48
CA ALA A 16 -11.94 5.59 -72.23
C ALA A 16 -11.20 5.91 -70.94
N LEU A 17 -10.18 6.67 -71.10
CA LEU A 17 -9.35 7.33 -70.07
C LEU A 17 -10.22 7.99 -68.99
N LEU A 18 -9.84 7.76 -67.74
CA LEU A 18 -10.01 8.72 -66.67
C LEU A 18 -8.79 8.70 -65.80
N MET A 19 -8.13 9.84 -65.84
CA MET A 19 -6.97 10.22 -65.05
C MET A 19 -7.27 10.15 -63.53
N GLY A 20 -6.35 9.63 -62.79
CA GLY A 20 -5.64 10.16 -61.64
C GLY A 20 -6.43 10.74 -60.50
N ALA A 21 -6.57 9.93 -59.45
CA ALA A 21 -6.41 10.46 -58.09
C ALA A 21 -5.67 9.35 -57.31
N CYS A 22 -4.36 9.39 -57.36
CA CYS A 22 -3.50 8.75 -56.36
C CYS A 22 -3.75 9.44 -55.04
N SER A 23 -4.70 8.93 -54.28
CA SER A 23 -4.71 9.13 -52.83
C SER A 23 -3.53 8.36 -52.27
N THR A 24 -2.42 9.06 -52.01
CA THR A 24 -1.33 8.56 -51.21
C THR A 24 -1.88 8.28 -49.80
N MET A 25 -2.35 7.07 -49.57
CA MET A 25 -2.44 6.53 -48.20
C MET A 25 -1.01 6.52 -47.67
N GLY A 26 -0.65 7.60 -46.97
CA GLY A 26 0.55 7.67 -46.20
C GLY A 26 0.51 6.52 -45.18
N SER A 27 1.28 5.49 -45.43
CA SER A 27 1.54 4.45 -44.44
C SER A 27 2.17 5.16 -43.24
N ARG A 28 1.36 5.42 -42.21
CA ARG A 28 1.92 5.85 -40.91
C ARG A 28 2.87 4.73 -40.47
N LYS A 29 4.15 5.04 -40.55
CA LYS A 29 5.17 4.21 -39.92
C LYS A 29 4.71 3.95 -38.47
N PRO A 30 4.64 2.70 -38.01
CA PRO A 30 4.33 2.44 -36.61
C PRO A 30 5.31 3.21 -35.75
N ALA A 31 4.81 3.87 -34.72
CA ALA A 31 5.66 4.54 -33.76
C ALA A 31 6.71 3.54 -33.23
N PRO A 32 7.97 3.96 -33.10
CA PRO A 32 8.97 3.08 -32.53
C PRO A 32 8.48 2.61 -31.15
N PRO A 33 8.70 1.36 -30.77
CA PRO A 33 8.38 0.88 -29.45
C PRO A 33 9.06 1.79 -28.42
N PRO A 34 8.44 2.05 -27.27
CA PRO A 34 9.08 2.83 -26.21
C PRO A 34 10.45 2.21 -25.90
N PRO A 35 11.47 3.03 -25.63
CA PRO A 35 12.78 2.52 -25.28
C PRO A 35 12.65 1.53 -24.14
N ALA A 36 13.30 0.39 -24.27
CA ALA A 36 13.35 -0.60 -23.19
C ALA A 36 13.81 0.10 -21.91
N PRO A 37 13.17 -0.16 -20.77
CA PRO A 37 13.63 0.42 -19.51
C PRO A 37 15.14 0.08 -19.35
N PRO A 38 15.94 1.02 -18.84
CA PRO A 38 17.36 0.78 -18.63
C PRO A 38 17.51 -0.49 -17.81
N PRO A 39 18.49 -1.36 -18.11
CA PRO A 39 18.72 -2.54 -17.29
C PRO A 39 18.87 -2.09 -15.84
N ALA A 40 18.09 -2.71 -14.96
CA ALA A 40 18.16 -2.41 -13.54
C ALA A 40 19.63 -2.52 -13.10
N PRO A 41 20.17 -1.53 -12.38
CA PRO A 41 21.55 -1.60 -11.94
C PRO A 41 21.74 -2.88 -11.15
N THR A 42 22.57 -3.77 -11.64
CA THR A 42 22.98 -5.01 -10.98
C THR A 42 23.95 -4.64 -9.85
N PHE A 43 23.42 -4.00 -8.80
CA PHE A 43 24.15 -3.98 -7.55
C PHE A 43 24.03 -5.39 -6.95
N PRO A 44 25.13 -6.03 -6.58
CA PRO A 44 25.06 -7.26 -5.82
C PRO A 44 24.38 -6.95 -4.49
N VAL A 45 23.06 -7.14 -4.44
CA VAL A 45 22.33 -7.10 -3.17
C VAL A 45 22.98 -8.20 -2.33
N PRO A 46 23.56 -7.89 -1.17
CA PRO A 46 24.00 -8.96 -0.29
C PRO A 46 22.78 -9.85 -0.05
N VAL A 47 22.85 -11.11 -0.50
CA VAL A 47 21.74 -12.09 -0.54
C VAL A 47 21.24 -12.47 0.88
N ARG A 48 21.61 -11.70 1.88
CA ARG A 48 21.24 -11.93 3.28
C ARG A 48 19.84 -11.46 3.62
N LYS A 49 19.34 -10.35 3.02
CA LYS A 49 18.02 -9.80 3.34
C LYS A 49 17.00 -10.20 2.28
N PHE A 50 15.90 -10.79 2.73
CA PHE A 50 14.80 -11.22 1.87
C PHE A 50 13.47 -11.24 2.62
N VAL A 51 12.38 -11.33 1.88
CA VAL A 51 11.03 -11.40 2.42
C VAL A 51 10.49 -12.81 2.27
N VAL A 52 9.83 -13.32 3.30
CA VAL A 52 9.05 -14.56 3.24
C VAL A 52 7.59 -14.23 3.55
N VAL A 53 6.70 -14.60 2.65
CA VAL A 53 5.25 -14.52 2.85
C VAL A 53 4.70 -15.92 2.96
N ASP A 54 4.18 -16.26 4.12
CA ASP A 54 3.53 -17.54 4.40
C ASP A 54 2.02 -17.37 4.18
N VAL A 55 1.50 -17.89 3.05
CA VAL A 55 0.08 -17.71 2.68
C VAL A 55 -0.86 -18.59 3.50
N GLU A 56 -0.38 -19.63 4.14
CA GLU A 56 -1.19 -20.48 5.03
C GLU A 56 -1.39 -19.78 6.38
N ARG A 57 -0.32 -19.13 6.87
CA ARG A 57 -0.35 -18.42 8.16
C ARG A 57 -0.80 -16.96 8.01
N ASN A 58 -0.87 -16.46 6.79
CA ASN A 58 -1.09 -15.04 6.49
C ASN A 58 -0.10 -14.15 7.27
N GLU A 59 1.17 -14.49 7.19
CA GLU A 59 2.27 -13.81 7.88
C GLU A 59 3.39 -13.46 6.91
N LEU A 60 3.89 -12.24 7.00
CA LEU A 60 5.12 -11.81 6.35
C LEU A 60 6.26 -11.82 7.38
N ARG A 61 7.43 -12.28 6.97
CA ARG A 61 8.69 -12.22 7.70
C ARG A 61 9.74 -11.51 6.86
N PHE A 62 10.41 -10.54 7.43
CA PHE A 62 11.61 -9.95 6.84
C PHE A 62 12.83 -10.60 7.48
N MET A 63 13.71 -11.12 6.67
CA MET A 63 14.79 -12.02 7.06
C MET A 63 16.17 -11.40 6.80
N ASP A 64 17.16 -11.78 7.63
CA ASP A 64 18.59 -11.63 7.37
C ASP A 64 19.26 -12.99 7.57
N GLY A 65 19.50 -13.72 6.48
CA GLY A 65 19.88 -15.12 6.54
C GLY A 65 18.78 -15.96 7.21
N ASP A 66 19.11 -16.67 8.25
CA ASP A 66 18.20 -17.47 9.09
C ASP A 66 17.46 -16.67 10.17
N ARG A 67 17.88 -15.42 10.40
CA ARG A 67 17.32 -14.56 11.43
C ARG A 67 16.09 -13.82 10.94
N VAL A 68 14.99 -13.92 11.68
CA VAL A 68 13.80 -13.08 11.47
C VAL A 68 14.06 -11.71 12.09
N LEU A 69 14.14 -10.67 11.27
CA LEU A 69 14.27 -9.29 11.73
C LEU A 69 12.95 -8.76 12.27
N TRP A 70 11.88 -9.00 11.54
CA TRP A 70 10.52 -8.69 12.00
C TRP A 70 9.48 -9.53 11.26
N ARG A 71 8.25 -9.55 11.80
CA ARG A 71 7.10 -10.23 11.22
C ARG A 71 5.84 -9.39 11.35
N ALA A 72 4.90 -9.60 10.43
CA ALA A 72 3.62 -8.91 10.43
C ALA A 72 2.51 -9.81 9.88
N PRO A 73 1.26 -9.68 10.38
CA PRO A 73 0.12 -10.30 9.75
C PRO A 73 -0.14 -9.66 8.38
N VAL A 74 -0.50 -10.48 7.40
CA VAL A 74 -0.85 -10.03 6.05
C VAL A 74 -2.26 -10.47 5.67
N GLY A 75 -2.85 -9.76 4.70
CA GLY A 75 -4.04 -10.23 3.99
C GLY A 75 -3.61 -10.83 2.66
N THR A 76 -4.02 -12.06 2.36
CA THR A 76 -3.70 -12.76 1.11
C THR A 76 -4.96 -13.04 0.29
N GLY A 77 -4.79 -13.58 -0.92
CA GLY A 77 -5.88 -13.89 -1.84
C GLY A 77 -6.95 -14.80 -1.25
N THR A 78 -8.22 -14.50 -1.53
CA THR A 78 -9.38 -15.29 -1.03
C THR A 78 -9.40 -16.71 -1.57
N GLY A 79 -8.86 -16.91 -2.78
CA GLY A 79 -8.93 -18.17 -3.51
C GLY A 79 -10.20 -18.35 -4.34
N PHE A 80 -11.17 -17.45 -4.27
CA PHE A 80 -12.38 -17.53 -5.08
C PHE A 80 -12.12 -17.20 -6.54
N ARG A 81 -13.09 -17.55 -7.37
CA ARG A 81 -13.14 -17.26 -8.79
C ARG A 81 -14.17 -16.17 -9.08
N LEU A 82 -13.90 -15.32 -10.05
CA LEU A 82 -14.88 -14.43 -10.66
C LEU A 82 -15.00 -14.80 -12.14
N SER A 83 -16.20 -15.13 -12.59
CA SER A 83 -16.47 -15.50 -13.97
C SER A 83 -17.48 -14.54 -14.60
N THR A 84 -17.32 -14.28 -15.88
CA THR A 84 -18.32 -13.54 -16.67
C THR A 84 -19.11 -14.46 -17.56
N ARG A 85 -20.27 -14.01 -18.02
CA ARG A 85 -21.07 -14.73 -19.02
C ARG A 85 -20.35 -14.91 -20.38
N SER A 86 -19.35 -14.04 -20.66
CA SER A 86 -18.50 -14.12 -21.85
C SER A 86 -17.32 -15.10 -21.71
N GLY A 87 -17.21 -15.81 -20.60
CA GLY A 87 -16.16 -16.80 -20.37
C GLY A 87 -14.84 -16.25 -19.81
N ARG A 88 -14.73 -14.93 -19.56
CA ARG A 88 -13.55 -14.38 -18.85
C ARG A 88 -13.59 -14.83 -17.41
N GLN A 89 -12.42 -15.20 -16.88
CA GLN A 89 -12.28 -15.66 -15.49
C GLN A 89 -11.07 -15.03 -14.82
N TRP A 90 -11.17 -14.78 -13.52
CA TRP A 90 -10.09 -14.38 -12.62
C TRP A 90 -10.08 -15.30 -11.42
N GLN A 91 -8.88 -15.69 -11.00
CA GLN A 91 -8.67 -16.49 -9.80
C GLN A 91 -7.96 -15.64 -8.76
N PHE A 92 -8.61 -15.39 -7.65
CA PHE A 92 -8.15 -14.46 -6.61
C PHE A 92 -7.27 -15.14 -5.56
N HIS A 93 -6.18 -15.77 -5.99
CA HIS A 93 -5.22 -16.39 -5.11
C HIS A 93 -3.88 -15.61 -5.08
N THR A 94 -3.14 -15.70 -3.99
CA THR A 94 -1.76 -15.23 -3.94
C THR A 94 -0.86 -16.38 -4.40
N PRO A 95 -0.15 -16.27 -5.53
CA PRO A 95 0.64 -17.36 -6.07
C PRO A 95 1.86 -17.63 -5.20
N SER A 96 2.19 -18.91 -4.97
CA SER A 96 3.44 -19.33 -4.33
C SER A 96 4.59 -19.28 -5.33
N GLY A 97 5.81 -19.09 -4.83
CA GLY A 97 7.01 -19.05 -5.64
C GLY A 97 8.03 -18.02 -5.16
N THR A 98 9.14 -17.91 -5.89
CA THR A 98 10.17 -16.92 -5.64
C THR A 98 10.03 -15.78 -6.64
N MET A 99 9.96 -14.58 -6.14
CA MET A 99 9.86 -13.33 -6.89
C MET A 99 10.96 -12.37 -6.42
N GLN A 100 11.00 -11.19 -7.01
CA GLN A 100 11.87 -10.10 -6.54
C GLN A 100 11.11 -8.80 -6.61
N VAL A 101 11.54 -7.85 -5.79
CA VAL A 101 11.05 -6.48 -5.86
C VAL A 101 11.41 -5.89 -7.22
N GLN A 102 10.42 -5.51 -8.02
CA GLN A 102 10.61 -4.88 -9.33
C GLN A 102 10.73 -3.36 -9.20
N TYR A 103 9.84 -2.77 -8.46
CA TYR A 103 9.87 -1.37 -8.07
C TYR A 103 9.07 -1.19 -6.78
N LYS A 104 9.14 0.01 -6.20
CA LYS A 104 8.42 0.35 -4.97
C LYS A 104 8.00 1.81 -5.02
N GLU A 105 6.87 2.12 -4.42
CA GLU A 105 6.26 3.44 -4.48
C GLU A 105 5.63 3.80 -3.15
N LEU A 106 5.76 5.07 -2.77
CA LEU A 106 5.04 5.65 -1.64
C LEU A 106 3.75 6.29 -2.13
N ASN A 107 2.66 6.10 -1.39
CA ASN A 107 1.33 6.58 -1.73
C ASN A 107 0.90 6.23 -3.17
N PRO A 108 1.05 4.97 -3.58
CA PRO A 108 0.77 4.56 -4.94
C PRO A 108 -0.70 4.75 -5.28
N ALA A 109 -0.98 5.19 -6.49
CA ALA A 109 -2.31 5.11 -7.04
C ALA A 109 -2.63 3.67 -7.44
N TRP A 110 -3.85 3.24 -7.16
CA TRP A 110 -4.34 1.97 -7.67
C TRP A 110 -5.09 2.16 -8.97
N PHE A 111 -4.69 1.40 -9.98
CA PHE A 111 -5.42 1.33 -11.24
C PHE A 111 -6.37 0.13 -11.22
N ARG A 112 -7.66 0.40 -11.07
CA ARG A 112 -8.71 -0.62 -10.98
C ARG A 112 -8.72 -1.50 -12.22
N PRO A 113 -8.47 -2.82 -12.09
CA PRO A 113 -8.56 -3.75 -13.20
C PRO A 113 -10.02 -4.05 -13.57
N ASP A 114 -10.24 -4.70 -14.71
CA ASP A 114 -11.59 -5.01 -15.22
C ASP A 114 -12.44 -5.76 -14.21
N TRP A 115 -11.85 -6.70 -13.49
CA TRP A 115 -12.57 -7.50 -12.50
C TRP A 115 -13.22 -6.64 -11.41
N TRP A 116 -12.62 -5.52 -11.03
CA TRP A 116 -13.19 -4.63 -10.03
C TRP A 116 -14.51 -4.03 -10.49
N PHE A 117 -14.60 -3.60 -11.75
CA PHE A 117 -15.83 -3.05 -12.32
C PHE A 117 -16.91 -4.14 -12.44
N ILE A 118 -16.53 -5.33 -12.86
CA ILE A 118 -17.43 -6.48 -13.02
C ILE A 118 -18.00 -6.92 -11.68
N GLU A 119 -17.13 -7.10 -10.67
CA GLU A 119 -17.54 -7.45 -9.31
C GLU A 119 -18.50 -6.42 -8.71
N ASN A 120 -18.26 -5.13 -8.98
CA ASN A 120 -19.11 -4.04 -8.50
C ASN A 120 -20.30 -3.74 -9.41
N LYS A 121 -20.57 -4.60 -10.41
CA LYS A 121 -21.71 -4.46 -11.36
C LYS A 121 -21.69 -3.12 -12.10
N ARG A 122 -20.51 -2.62 -12.45
CA ARG A 122 -20.25 -1.38 -13.17
C ARG A 122 -19.78 -1.66 -14.59
N PRO A 123 -20.09 -0.79 -15.57
CA PRO A 123 -19.48 -0.87 -16.88
C PRO A 123 -17.95 -0.79 -16.79
N VAL A 124 -17.25 -1.62 -17.56
CA VAL A 124 -15.78 -1.60 -17.64
C VAL A 124 -15.37 -0.45 -18.55
N PRO A 125 -14.68 0.60 -18.05
CA PRO A 125 -14.24 1.72 -18.88
C PRO A 125 -12.98 1.35 -19.67
N PRO A 126 -12.61 2.13 -20.70
CA PRO A 126 -11.33 1.99 -21.40
C PRO A 126 -10.13 1.99 -20.45
N GLN A 127 -8.99 1.40 -20.87
CA GLN A 127 -7.82 1.22 -20.02
C GLN A 127 -7.18 2.57 -19.58
N ASP A 128 -7.28 3.59 -20.41
CA ASP A 128 -6.79 4.94 -20.17
C ASP A 128 -7.77 5.85 -19.39
N SER A 129 -8.93 5.31 -19.05
CA SER A 129 -9.97 6.09 -18.37
C SER A 129 -9.54 6.53 -16.96
N PRO A 130 -9.73 7.82 -16.60
CA PRO A 130 -9.46 8.31 -15.25
C PRO A 130 -10.34 7.64 -14.18
N LEU A 131 -11.44 7.00 -14.55
CA LEU A 131 -12.30 6.24 -13.65
C LEU A 131 -11.59 5.00 -13.05
N ARG A 132 -10.49 4.57 -13.68
CA ARG A 132 -9.68 3.45 -13.18
C ARG A 132 -8.75 3.87 -12.06
N LYS A 133 -8.33 5.12 -12.01
CA LYS A 133 -7.39 5.61 -11.01
C LYS A 133 -8.07 5.85 -9.66
N GLU A 134 -7.52 5.26 -8.62
CA GLU A 134 -7.91 5.45 -7.23
C GLU A 134 -6.70 5.83 -6.39
N GLU A 135 -6.69 7.05 -5.89
CA GLU A 135 -5.66 7.52 -4.98
C GLU A 135 -5.80 6.84 -3.61
N GLY A 136 -4.68 6.37 -3.07
CA GLY A 136 -4.65 5.72 -1.76
C GLY A 136 -5.22 4.30 -1.72
N GLY A 137 -5.68 3.72 -2.84
CA GLY A 137 -6.25 2.37 -2.89
C GLY A 137 -5.26 1.26 -2.48
N LEU A 138 -3.96 1.51 -2.58
CA LEU A 138 -2.89 0.61 -2.14
C LEU A 138 -2.25 1.04 -0.81
N GLY A 139 -2.85 1.98 -0.09
CA GLY A 139 -2.36 2.47 1.19
C GLY A 139 -1.12 3.36 1.08
N ALA A 140 -0.33 3.45 2.15
CA ALA A 140 0.77 4.40 2.27
C ALA A 140 2.03 4.01 1.47
N ALA A 141 2.20 2.73 1.14
CA ALA A 141 3.32 2.24 0.34
C ALA A 141 2.97 0.94 -0.36
N ALA A 142 3.61 0.68 -1.50
CA ALA A 142 3.58 -0.60 -2.18
C ALA A 142 4.96 -1.02 -2.66
N VAL A 143 5.18 -2.33 -2.65
CA VAL A 143 6.34 -3.03 -3.19
C VAL A 143 5.81 -3.97 -4.26
N PHE A 144 6.14 -3.70 -5.51
CA PHE A 144 5.62 -4.41 -6.68
C PHE A 144 6.54 -5.57 -7.05
N LEU A 145 5.94 -6.74 -7.29
CA LEU A 145 6.65 -8.00 -7.55
C LEU A 145 6.54 -8.46 -9.01
N GLY A 146 5.82 -7.70 -9.84
CA GLY A 146 5.46 -8.10 -11.20
C GLY A 146 4.14 -8.88 -11.25
N ASN A 147 3.66 -9.14 -12.47
CA ASN A 147 2.43 -9.91 -12.72
C ASN A 147 1.22 -9.41 -11.92
N GLU A 148 1.05 -8.08 -11.84
CA GLU A 148 -0.02 -7.41 -11.08
C GLU A 148 -0.03 -7.74 -9.58
N LEU A 149 1.05 -8.32 -9.05
CA LEU A 149 1.21 -8.67 -7.65
C LEU A 149 2.02 -7.60 -6.91
N ALA A 150 1.50 -7.16 -5.79
CA ALA A 150 2.16 -6.22 -4.90
C ALA A 150 1.97 -6.59 -3.41
N ILE A 151 2.92 -6.14 -2.60
CA ILE A 151 2.78 -6.08 -1.14
C ILE A 151 2.51 -4.61 -0.81
N HIS A 152 1.34 -4.29 -0.24
CA HIS A 152 0.90 -2.90 -0.11
C HIS A 152 0.14 -2.64 1.19
N GLY A 153 -0.03 -1.37 1.53
CA GLY A 153 -0.79 -0.94 2.69
C GLY A 153 -2.31 -1.14 2.55
N THR A 154 -3.04 -1.08 3.65
CA THR A 154 -4.50 -1.16 3.67
C THR A 154 -5.11 -0.19 4.68
N ASP A 155 -6.29 0.32 4.36
CA ASP A 155 -7.18 1.08 5.24
C ASP A 155 -8.01 0.17 6.18
N LYS A 156 -7.93 -1.17 5.98
CA LYS A 156 -8.67 -2.18 6.75
C LYS A 156 -7.73 -3.14 7.48
N PRO A 157 -6.91 -2.64 8.42
CA PRO A 157 -5.93 -3.46 9.13
C PRO A 157 -6.57 -4.53 10.02
N GLU A 158 -7.84 -4.40 10.38
CA GLU A 158 -8.61 -5.40 11.13
C GLU A 158 -8.85 -6.70 10.36
N LEU A 159 -8.66 -6.67 9.03
CA LEU A 159 -8.79 -7.84 8.16
C LEU A 159 -7.48 -8.61 7.96
N LEU A 160 -6.35 -8.10 8.47
CA LEU A 160 -5.06 -8.78 8.36
C LEU A 160 -5.03 -10.10 9.14
N GLY A 161 -4.18 -11.02 8.70
CA GLY A 161 -4.15 -12.39 9.19
C GLY A 161 -5.21 -13.29 8.55
N ARG A 162 -5.81 -12.89 7.43
CA ARG A 162 -6.90 -13.60 6.74
C ARG A 162 -6.72 -13.55 5.23
N ARG A 163 -7.45 -14.42 4.52
CA ARG A 163 -7.59 -14.38 3.07
C ARG A 163 -8.69 -13.40 2.69
N VAL A 164 -8.31 -12.22 2.19
CA VAL A 164 -9.24 -11.09 2.01
C VAL A 164 -8.93 -10.24 0.77
N SER A 165 -7.92 -10.61 -0.01
CA SER A 165 -7.52 -9.86 -1.20
C SER A 165 -7.90 -10.59 -2.49
N HIS A 166 -7.72 -9.92 -3.60
CA HIS A 166 -7.86 -10.47 -4.95
C HIS A 166 -6.54 -11.05 -5.50
N GLY A 167 -5.54 -11.26 -4.62
CA GLY A 167 -4.23 -11.80 -4.96
C GLY A 167 -3.08 -11.04 -4.30
N CYS A 168 -3.12 -9.71 -4.28
CA CYS A 168 -2.12 -8.88 -3.62
C CYS A 168 -1.99 -9.19 -2.12
N ILE A 169 -0.84 -8.88 -1.57
CA ILE A 169 -0.51 -9.09 -0.16
C ILE A 169 -0.71 -7.77 0.57
N ARG A 170 -1.67 -7.72 1.49
CA ARG A 170 -1.99 -6.51 2.25
C ARG A 170 -1.21 -6.48 3.56
N LEU A 171 -0.64 -5.33 3.88
CA LEU A 171 -0.02 -5.00 5.18
C LEU A 171 -0.76 -3.84 5.85
N SER A 172 -0.54 -3.63 7.15
CA SER A 172 -0.85 -2.31 7.72
C SER A 172 -0.01 -1.23 7.03
N ASN A 173 -0.49 0.00 6.99
CA ASN A 173 0.25 1.10 6.36
C ASN A 173 1.65 1.27 6.97
N ALA A 174 1.79 1.18 8.30
CA ALA A 174 3.09 1.24 8.96
C ALA A 174 4.04 0.14 8.49
N ASN A 175 3.57 -1.11 8.43
CA ASN A 175 4.41 -2.22 7.97
C ASN A 175 4.70 -2.17 6.47
N ALA A 176 3.82 -1.60 5.65
CA ALA A 176 4.06 -1.38 4.23
C ALA A 176 5.17 -0.34 4.01
N VAL A 177 5.13 0.77 4.74
CA VAL A 177 6.19 1.79 4.74
C VAL A 177 7.50 1.20 5.28
N ARG A 178 7.44 0.46 6.37
CA ARG A 178 8.61 -0.24 6.91
C ARG A 178 9.23 -1.19 5.88
N LEU A 179 8.41 -1.99 5.20
CA LEU A 179 8.89 -2.87 4.14
C LEU A 179 9.54 -2.07 3.01
N PHE A 180 8.89 -0.98 2.58
CA PHE A 180 9.40 -0.07 1.56
C PHE A 180 10.83 0.40 1.87
N HIS A 181 11.13 0.81 3.10
CA HIS A 181 12.46 1.25 3.50
C HIS A 181 13.47 0.11 3.65
N ASN A 182 13.02 -1.09 4.00
CA ASN A 182 13.88 -2.24 4.27
C ASN A 182 14.26 -3.03 3.01
N VAL A 183 13.53 -2.91 1.90
CA VAL A 183 13.81 -3.62 0.65
C VAL A 183 14.36 -2.70 -0.43
N GLN A 184 15.08 -3.27 -1.36
CA GLN A 184 15.58 -2.63 -2.57
C GLN A 184 15.04 -3.37 -3.80
N VAL A 185 15.09 -2.74 -4.97
CA VAL A 185 14.85 -3.43 -6.25
C VAL A 185 15.80 -4.62 -6.33
N GLY A 186 15.28 -5.79 -6.71
CA GLY A 186 16.01 -7.04 -6.70
C GLY A 186 15.96 -7.82 -5.37
N THR A 187 15.46 -7.25 -4.26
CA THR A 187 15.29 -8.00 -3.00
C THR A 187 14.42 -9.23 -3.24
N PRO A 188 14.89 -10.46 -2.89
CA PRO A 188 14.09 -11.68 -3.06
C PRO A 188 12.84 -11.67 -2.17
N VAL A 189 11.73 -12.15 -2.73
CA VAL A 189 10.46 -12.38 -2.04
C VAL A 189 10.04 -13.82 -2.27
N MET A 190 10.02 -14.61 -1.21
CA MET A 190 9.59 -16.01 -1.22
C MET A 190 8.17 -16.11 -0.71
N ILE A 191 7.22 -16.49 -1.56
CA ILE A 191 5.85 -16.76 -1.17
C ILE A 191 5.73 -18.27 -0.98
N VAL A 192 5.55 -18.71 0.26
CA VAL A 192 5.56 -20.12 0.66
C VAL A 192 4.19 -20.55 1.18
N GLY A 193 3.97 -21.87 1.20
CA GLY A 193 2.70 -22.47 1.55
C GLY A 193 1.83 -22.75 0.34
N GLU A 194 0.79 -23.54 0.55
CA GLU A 194 -0.16 -23.89 -0.51
C GLU A 194 -1.18 -22.78 -0.72
N SER A 195 -1.16 -22.19 -1.93
CA SER A 195 -2.15 -21.20 -2.32
C SER A 195 -3.52 -21.86 -2.44
N THR A 196 -4.49 -21.32 -1.71
CA THR A 196 -5.86 -21.82 -1.83
C THR A 196 -6.45 -21.37 -3.15
N VAL A 197 -6.88 -22.33 -3.93
CA VAL A 197 -7.66 -22.12 -5.15
C VAL A 197 -9.03 -22.79 -4.96
N LEU A 198 -10.07 -21.97 -4.99
CA LEU A 198 -11.44 -22.42 -4.82
C LEU A 198 -12.16 -22.39 -6.17
N ASN A 199 -12.94 -23.43 -6.47
CA ASN A 199 -13.80 -23.45 -7.64
C ASN A 199 -15.12 -22.69 -7.45
N GLU A 200 -15.26 -22.04 -6.31
CA GLU A 200 -16.44 -21.26 -5.93
C GLU A 200 -16.33 -19.82 -6.44
N GLU A 201 -17.47 -19.29 -6.90
CA GLU A 201 -17.55 -17.87 -7.26
C GLU A 201 -17.39 -16.99 -6.02
N GLN A 202 -16.73 -15.84 -6.21
CA GLN A 202 -16.56 -14.88 -5.13
C GLN A 202 -17.92 -14.37 -4.65
N PRO A 203 -18.21 -14.44 -3.36
CA PRO A 203 -19.48 -13.95 -2.82
C PRO A 203 -19.59 -12.43 -2.98
N ASP A 204 -20.80 -11.93 -3.20
CA ASP A 204 -21.12 -10.49 -3.38
C ASP A 204 -20.58 -9.58 -2.26
N SER A 205 -20.14 -10.16 -1.17
CA SER A 205 -19.57 -9.44 -0.02
C SER A 205 -18.45 -10.25 0.62
N VAL A 206 -17.22 -9.83 0.38
CA VAL A 206 -16.03 -10.33 1.09
C VAL A 206 -16.20 -10.18 2.61
N ALA A 207 -17.00 -9.22 3.07
CA ALA A 207 -17.34 -9.04 4.47
C ALA A 207 -18.16 -10.21 5.07
N ARG A 208 -18.99 -10.88 4.27
CA ARG A 208 -19.68 -12.12 4.70
C ARG A 208 -18.70 -13.27 4.81
N PHE A 209 -17.80 -13.40 3.84
CA PHE A 209 -16.77 -14.41 3.84
C PHE A 209 -15.80 -14.24 5.01
N THR A 210 -15.36 -13.02 5.30
CA THR A 210 -14.46 -12.75 6.45
C THR A 210 -15.10 -13.07 7.81
N ARG A 211 -16.43 -13.10 7.90
CA ARG A 211 -17.13 -13.60 9.10
C ARG A 211 -17.14 -15.12 9.18
N SER A 212 -17.23 -15.82 8.04
CA SER A 212 -17.27 -17.29 7.98
C SER A 212 -15.90 -17.94 7.76
N ALA A 213 -14.92 -17.19 7.18
CA ALA A 213 -13.56 -17.68 7.10
C ALA A 213 -13.09 -18.00 8.53
N ARG A 214 -12.84 -19.29 8.79
CA ARG A 214 -12.24 -19.73 10.05
C ARG A 214 -11.09 -18.77 10.32
N ARG A 215 -11.23 -17.99 11.36
CA ARG A 215 -10.12 -17.26 11.94
C ARG A 215 -9.04 -18.31 12.13
N VAL A 216 -7.99 -18.29 11.30
CA VAL A 216 -6.78 -19.02 11.68
C VAL A 216 -6.50 -18.52 13.09
N PRO A 217 -6.50 -19.38 14.11
CA PRO A 217 -6.31 -18.91 15.47
C PRO A 217 -5.05 -18.08 15.44
N ARG A 218 -5.19 -16.76 15.63
CA ARG A 218 -4.03 -15.90 15.78
C ARG A 218 -3.21 -16.57 16.86
N ARG A 219 -2.01 -17.06 16.52
CA ARG A 219 -1.10 -17.50 17.58
C ARG A 219 -1.09 -16.35 18.56
N PRO A 220 -1.41 -16.59 19.84
CA PRO A 220 -1.45 -15.51 20.83
C PRO A 220 -0.16 -14.73 20.65
N ASN A 221 -0.27 -13.42 20.36
CA ASN A 221 0.91 -12.58 20.37
C ASN A 221 1.49 -12.71 21.79
N PRO A 222 2.75 -13.14 21.97
CA PRO A 222 3.33 -13.23 23.30
C PRO A 222 3.16 -11.94 24.11
N LEU A 223 2.93 -10.82 23.43
CA LEU A 223 2.71 -9.51 24.02
C LEU A 223 1.26 -9.28 24.45
N ASP A 224 0.28 -10.08 24.02
CA ASP A 224 -1.14 -9.93 24.39
C ASP A 224 -1.36 -10.00 25.92
N ARG A 225 -0.52 -10.76 26.61
CA ARG A 225 -0.58 -10.94 28.08
C ARG A 225 0.32 -9.97 28.86
N VAL A 226 1.09 -9.14 28.15
CA VAL A 226 1.99 -8.16 28.76
C VAL A 226 1.24 -6.88 29.00
N THR A 227 1.32 -6.31 30.21
CA THR A 227 0.65 -5.02 30.50
C THR A 227 1.28 -3.87 29.71
N THR A 228 0.52 -2.79 29.48
CA THR A 228 1.01 -1.59 28.81
C THR A 228 2.24 -1.01 29.52
N THR A 229 2.26 -0.99 30.85
CA THR A 229 3.42 -0.54 31.62
C THR A 229 4.65 -1.41 31.34
N GLN A 230 4.49 -2.74 31.34
CA GLN A 230 5.60 -3.65 31.01
C GLN A 230 6.09 -3.49 29.57
N LEU A 231 5.18 -3.23 28.62
CA LEU A 231 5.57 -2.93 27.23
C LEU A 231 6.38 -1.65 27.14
N LEU A 232 5.99 -0.60 27.82
CA LEU A 232 6.72 0.66 27.86
C LEU A 232 8.11 0.49 28.48
N THR A 233 8.23 -0.27 29.59
CA THR A 233 9.53 -0.60 30.18
C THR A 233 10.41 -1.41 29.21
N ARG A 234 9.84 -2.39 28.49
CA ARG A 234 10.57 -3.16 27.47
C ARG A 234 11.01 -2.26 26.32
N LEU A 235 10.14 -1.35 25.88
CA LEU A 235 10.49 -0.38 24.84
C LEU A 235 11.68 0.45 25.25
N ASP A 236 11.70 1.00 26.46
CA ASP A 236 12.82 1.78 26.98
C ASP A 236 14.14 0.98 26.99
N ALA A 237 14.09 -0.26 27.44
CA ALA A 237 15.27 -1.13 27.49
C ALA A 237 15.81 -1.53 26.11
N GLN A 238 14.96 -1.64 25.11
CA GLN A 238 15.29 -2.19 23.80
C GLN A 238 15.50 -1.12 22.72
N LEU A 239 14.90 0.07 22.88
CA LEU A 239 14.86 1.11 21.85
C LEU A 239 16.26 1.52 21.34
N ASN A 240 17.25 1.51 22.23
CA ASN A 240 18.63 1.88 21.90
C ASN A 240 19.63 0.72 22.05
N ALA A 241 19.16 -0.50 22.33
CA ALA A 241 20.03 -1.67 22.46
C ALA A 241 20.71 -2.03 21.12
N PRO A 242 22.03 -2.29 21.10
CA PRO A 242 22.75 -2.60 19.86
C PRO A 242 22.20 -3.87 19.18
N GLY A 243 21.96 -3.80 17.88
CA GLY A 243 21.56 -4.96 17.05
C GLY A 243 20.17 -5.55 17.37
N ASP A 244 19.43 -4.96 18.30
CA ASP A 244 18.09 -5.46 18.69
C ASP A 244 16.99 -4.75 17.89
N SER A 245 16.15 -5.53 17.25
CA SER A 245 14.92 -5.07 16.57
C SER A 245 13.65 -5.47 17.34
N ALA A 246 13.80 -6.07 18.53
CA ALA A 246 12.67 -6.53 19.36
C ALA A 246 11.78 -5.36 19.81
N TRP A 247 12.34 -4.16 19.97
CA TRP A 247 11.58 -2.95 20.28
C TRP A 247 10.48 -2.64 19.27
N VAL A 248 10.68 -3.04 18.01
CA VAL A 248 9.71 -2.83 16.92
C VAL A 248 8.41 -3.59 17.18
N ALA A 249 8.49 -4.85 17.62
CA ALA A 249 7.31 -5.63 17.96
C ALA A 249 6.56 -5.01 19.16
N VAL A 250 7.31 -4.47 20.12
CA VAL A 250 6.76 -3.78 21.29
C VAL A 250 6.09 -2.47 20.87
N ALA A 251 6.75 -1.66 20.04
CA ALA A 251 6.17 -0.41 19.52
C ALA A 251 4.90 -0.68 18.69
N ALA A 252 4.91 -1.68 17.82
CA ALA A 252 3.73 -2.08 17.05
C ALA A 252 2.55 -2.50 17.95
N GLU A 253 2.79 -3.27 19.01
CA GLU A 253 1.75 -3.64 19.97
C GLU A 253 1.20 -2.41 20.72
N LEU A 254 2.06 -1.48 21.10
CA LEU A 254 1.64 -0.22 21.73
C LEU A 254 0.80 0.65 20.78
N VAL A 255 1.12 0.69 19.48
CA VAL A 255 0.30 1.35 18.45
C VAL A 255 -1.10 0.71 18.42
N GLU A 256 -1.17 -0.62 18.33
CA GLU A 256 -2.46 -1.33 18.31
C GLU A 256 -3.30 -1.05 19.55
N ARG A 257 -2.68 -0.96 20.72
CA ARG A 257 -3.37 -0.59 21.97
C ARG A 257 -3.82 0.88 21.96
N GLY A 258 -2.95 1.78 21.57
CA GLY A 258 -3.26 3.21 21.49
C GLY A 258 -4.40 3.52 20.52
N VAL A 259 -4.47 2.78 19.42
CA VAL A 259 -5.59 2.86 18.47
C VAL A 259 -6.89 2.28 19.08
N LYS A 260 -6.80 1.25 19.91
CA LYS A 260 -7.93 0.63 20.63
C LYS A 260 -8.31 1.30 21.94
N GLU A 261 -7.92 2.58 22.14
CA GLU A 261 -8.30 3.41 23.27
C GLU A 261 -7.48 3.22 24.56
N ASP A 262 -6.35 2.52 24.52
CA ASP A 262 -5.37 2.50 25.61
C ASP A 262 -4.62 3.84 25.65
N ALA A 263 -5.16 4.80 26.41
CA ALA A 263 -4.55 6.12 26.52
C ALA A 263 -3.13 6.10 27.16
N PRO A 264 -2.80 5.25 28.13
CA PRO A 264 -1.40 5.02 28.57
C PRO A 264 -0.47 4.58 27.44
N ALA A 265 -0.87 3.65 26.57
CA ALA A 265 -0.06 3.21 25.44
C ALA A 265 0.22 4.35 24.48
N LEU A 266 -0.82 5.10 24.11
CA LEU A 266 -0.71 6.24 23.20
C LEU A 266 0.22 7.33 23.77
N ARG A 267 -0.01 7.76 25.02
CA ARG A 267 0.86 8.74 25.67
C ARG A 267 2.29 8.22 25.81
N GLY A 268 2.45 6.95 26.15
CA GLY A 268 3.76 6.31 26.30
C GLY A 268 4.58 6.33 25.01
N LEU A 269 3.95 6.05 23.86
CA LEU A 269 4.57 6.18 22.53
C LEU A 269 4.97 7.65 22.26
N LEU A 270 4.03 8.55 22.38
CA LEU A 270 4.24 9.98 22.07
C LEU A 270 5.34 10.59 22.95
N SER A 271 5.41 10.21 24.24
CA SER A 271 6.44 10.71 25.17
C SER A 271 7.86 10.27 24.84
N ARG A 272 8.02 9.24 24.02
CA ARG A 272 9.33 8.70 23.61
C ARG A 272 9.77 9.18 22.22
N ALA A 273 9.04 10.11 21.64
CA ALA A 273 9.49 10.81 20.44
C ALA A 273 10.88 11.41 20.65
N GLY A 274 11.79 11.20 19.73
CA GLY A 274 13.18 11.62 19.83
C GLY A 274 14.06 10.81 20.81
N ALA A 275 13.54 9.78 21.48
CA ALA A 275 14.34 8.87 22.31
C ALA A 275 15.30 7.96 21.53
N PRO A 276 15.00 7.52 20.28
CA PRO A 276 15.97 6.77 19.48
C PRO A 276 17.22 7.60 19.19
N GLN A 277 18.40 7.01 19.46
CA GLN A 277 19.69 7.71 19.34
C GLN A 277 20.24 7.71 17.91
N SER A 278 20.00 6.65 17.12
CA SER A 278 20.43 6.62 15.72
C SER A 278 19.36 7.24 14.81
N ALA A 279 19.79 7.87 13.71
CA ALA A 279 18.89 8.44 12.70
C ALA A 279 17.96 7.37 12.13
N GLU A 280 18.48 6.19 11.77
CA GLU A 280 17.70 5.06 11.23
C GLU A 280 16.56 4.65 12.19
N ARG A 281 16.85 4.51 13.49
CA ARG A 281 15.84 4.15 14.49
C ARG A 281 14.83 5.26 14.72
N ARG A 282 15.25 6.50 14.61
CA ARG A 282 14.36 7.66 14.73
C ARG A 282 13.37 7.67 13.58
N ASP A 283 13.84 7.48 12.36
CA ASP A 283 12.98 7.39 11.18
C ASP A 283 11.99 6.23 11.30
N GLU A 284 12.46 5.06 11.75
CA GLU A 284 11.60 3.91 11.97
C GLU A 284 10.58 4.18 13.10
N TYR A 285 10.98 4.81 14.19
CA TYR A 285 10.08 5.16 15.30
C TYR A 285 9.04 6.19 14.89
N SER A 286 9.42 7.19 14.12
CA SER A 286 8.51 8.22 13.61
C SER A 286 7.38 7.63 12.75
N THR A 287 7.64 6.51 12.05
CA THR A 287 6.58 5.82 11.29
C THR A 287 5.48 5.25 12.19
N PHE A 288 5.82 4.77 13.39
CA PHE A 288 4.83 4.32 14.37
C PHE A 288 3.98 5.49 14.90
N LEU A 289 4.60 6.66 15.09
CA LEU A 289 3.89 7.86 15.50
C LEU A 289 2.95 8.36 14.39
N ALA A 290 3.39 8.34 13.14
CA ALA A 290 2.56 8.65 11.98
C ALA A 290 1.40 7.65 11.80
N ASP A 291 1.62 6.35 12.05
CA ASP A 291 0.57 5.33 11.98
C ASP A 291 -0.51 5.57 13.04
N VAL A 292 -0.13 5.72 14.30
CA VAL A 292 -1.11 5.97 15.37
C VAL A 292 -1.88 7.28 15.13
N PHE A 293 -1.22 8.31 14.60
CA PHE A 293 -1.85 9.56 14.21
C PHE A 293 -2.84 9.35 13.06
N SER A 294 -2.45 8.66 12.00
CA SER A 294 -3.30 8.44 10.82
C SER A 294 -4.58 7.67 11.15
N ARG A 295 -4.50 6.78 12.12
CA ARG A 295 -5.63 5.93 12.57
C ARG A 295 -6.48 6.58 13.67
N GLY A 296 -5.99 7.67 14.30
CA GLY A 296 -6.69 8.34 15.39
C GLY A 296 -6.24 9.78 15.63
N ALA A 297 -6.29 10.64 14.60
CA ALA A 297 -5.72 11.99 14.64
C ALA A 297 -6.26 12.84 15.81
N LEU A 298 -7.57 12.89 16.02
CA LEU A 298 -8.16 13.64 17.13
C LEU A 298 -7.67 13.14 18.50
N ARG A 299 -7.65 11.84 18.69
CA ARG A 299 -7.21 11.20 19.94
C ARG A 299 -5.73 11.45 20.20
N THR A 300 -4.93 11.38 19.14
CA THR A 300 -3.49 11.67 19.24
C THR A 300 -3.24 13.11 19.64
N VAL A 301 -3.95 14.07 19.05
CA VAL A 301 -3.83 15.49 19.41
C VAL A 301 -4.23 15.74 20.87
N VAL A 302 -5.29 15.10 21.36
CA VAL A 302 -5.68 15.16 22.79
C VAL A 302 -4.62 14.53 23.68
N ALA A 303 -4.03 13.40 23.27
CA ALA A 303 -2.95 12.75 24.04
C ALA A 303 -1.68 13.59 24.10
N LEU A 304 -1.34 14.30 23.02
CA LEU A 304 -0.23 15.25 22.98
C LEU A 304 -0.35 16.35 24.04
N ASN A 305 -1.55 16.74 24.41
CA ASN A 305 -1.77 17.74 25.46
C ASN A 305 -1.37 17.24 26.88
N ARG A 306 -1.30 15.93 27.06
CA ARG A 306 -1.05 15.26 28.35
C ARG A 306 0.40 14.75 28.53
N ILE A 307 1.31 15.18 27.67
CA ILE A 307 2.76 14.91 27.77
C ILE A 307 3.51 16.22 27.93
N THR A 308 4.81 16.16 28.25
CA THR A 308 5.64 17.35 28.46
C THR A 308 5.70 18.19 27.18
N PRO A 309 5.92 19.52 27.28
CA PRO A 309 6.04 20.39 26.10
C PRO A 309 7.14 19.94 25.13
N GLU A 310 8.27 19.48 25.66
CA GLU A 310 9.44 19.03 24.88
C GLU A 310 9.12 17.73 24.11
N ALA A 311 8.50 16.76 24.80
CA ALA A 311 8.06 15.51 24.15
C ALA A 311 6.98 15.77 23.11
N ARG A 312 6.05 16.68 23.40
CA ARG A 312 5.00 17.10 22.46
C ARG A 312 5.59 17.69 21.20
N GLN A 313 6.56 18.61 21.35
CA GLN A 313 7.19 19.24 20.19
C GLN A 313 7.88 18.20 19.31
N ARG A 314 8.67 17.30 19.90
CA ARG A 314 9.33 16.22 19.16
C ARG A 314 8.33 15.28 18.50
N ALA A 315 7.28 14.89 19.21
CA ALA A 315 6.27 13.97 18.66
C ALA A 315 5.54 14.56 17.43
N VAL A 316 5.21 15.86 17.46
CA VAL A 316 4.54 16.48 16.31
C VAL A 316 5.50 16.68 15.13
N GLU A 317 6.78 16.97 15.39
CA GLU A 317 7.82 17.05 14.36
C GLU A 317 8.00 15.69 13.68
N ASP A 318 8.15 14.61 14.45
CA ASP A 318 8.27 13.24 13.94
C ASP A 318 7.02 12.82 13.15
N ILE A 319 5.81 13.16 13.63
CA ILE A 319 4.55 12.88 12.92
C ILE A 319 4.49 13.63 11.59
N VAL A 320 4.83 14.92 11.59
CA VAL A 320 4.80 15.73 10.35
C VAL A 320 5.86 15.26 9.38
N GLU A 321 7.10 15.09 9.83
CA GLU A 321 8.21 14.62 9.00
C GLU A 321 7.88 13.26 8.38
N ALA A 322 7.47 12.26 9.17
CA ALA A 322 7.13 10.94 8.66
C ALA A 322 5.89 10.96 7.74
N THR A 323 4.89 11.80 8.04
CA THR A 323 3.70 11.90 7.18
C THR A 323 4.03 12.57 5.85
N MET A 324 4.91 13.58 5.84
CA MET A 324 5.19 14.39 4.67
C MET A 324 6.36 13.86 3.85
N SER A 325 7.39 13.25 4.46
CA SER A 325 8.50 12.63 3.73
C SER A 325 8.04 11.47 2.85
N LEU A 326 6.92 10.84 3.19
CA LEU A 326 6.24 9.86 2.35
C LEU A 326 5.78 10.44 1.00
N HIS A 327 5.76 11.76 0.82
CA HIS A 327 5.28 12.45 -0.38
C HIS A 327 6.37 13.12 -1.22
N HIS A 328 7.61 13.23 -0.73
CA HIS A 328 8.67 13.90 -1.46
C HIS A 328 9.31 13.07 -2.59
N GLY A 329 8.97 11.79 -2.73
CA GLY A 329 9.53 10.92 -3.78
C GLY A 329 8.90 11.09 -5.16
N ASP A 330 7.72 11.69 -5.26
CA ASP A 330 7.01 11.95 -6.51
C ASP A 330 6.52 13.40 -6.56
N LEU A 331 7.21 14.23 -7.31
CA LEU A 331 6.86 15.66 -7.52
C LEU A 331 5.51 15.85 -8.21
N ASN A 332 4.93 14.81 -8.81
CA ASN A 332 3.66 14.81 -9.51
C ASN A 332 2.52 14.16 -8.71
N ALA A 333 2.80 13.53 -7.60
CA ALA A 333 1.75 12.95 -6.77
C ALA A 333 0.93 14.06 -6.09
N PRO A 334 -0.41 13.94 -6.05
CA PRO A 334 -1.21 14.85 -5.25
C PRO A 334 -0.75 14.74 -3.79
N MET A 335 -0.36 15.87 -3.20
CA MET A 335 0.08 15.91 -1.81
C MET A 335 -0.96 15.28 -0.90
N ALA A 336 -0.52 14.37 -0.01
CA ALA A 336 -1.41 13.93 1.06
C ALA A 336 -1.96 15.13 1.82
N PRO A 337 -3.16 15.01 2.35
CA PRO A 337 -3.68 16.08 3.19
C PRO A 337 -2.74 16.30 4.37
N TRP A 338 -2.37 17.55 4.57
CA TRP A 338 -1.56 17.98 5.70
C TRP A 338 -2.08 17.38 7.01
N PRO A 339 -1.21 17.00 7.96
CA PRO A 339 -1.64 16.42 9.23
C PRO A 339 -2.76 17.20 9.92
N THR A 340 -2.74 18.53 9.87
CA THR A 340 -3.80 19.37 10.42
C THR A 340 -5.15 19.12 9.77
N ARG A 341 -5.22 18.80 8.48
CA ARG A 341 -6.48 18.49 7.77
C ARG A 341 -7.12 17.17 8.18
N ARG A 342 -6.38 16.29 8.84
CA ARG A 342 -6.89 15.00 9.32
C ARG A 342 -7.57 15.11 10.69
N VAL A 343 -7.43 16.24 11.38
CA VAL A 343 -8.04 16.46 12.70
C VAL A 343 -9.39 17.16 12.53
N PRO A 344 -10.50 16.54 12.96
CA PRO A 344 -11.83 17.16 12.92
C PRO A 344 -11.88 18.28 13.98
N ARG A 345 -11.56 19.50 13.55
CA ARG A 345 -11.37 20.66 14.43
C ARG A 345 -12.61 20.98 15.24
N GLU A 346 -13.78 20.79 14.69
CA GLU A 346 -15.08 20.99 15.33
C GLU A 346 -15.32 20.07 16.54
N ARG A 347 -14.55 18.98 16.62
CA ARG A 347 -14.61 18.01 17.72
C ARG A 347 -13.47 18.18 18.72
N LEU A 348 -12.59 19.16 18.49
CA LEU A 348 -11.43 19.40 19.34
C LEU A 348 -11.83 20.27 20.53
N GLY A 349 -12.00 19.65 21.69
CA GLY A 349 -12.25 20.34 22.95
C GLY A 349 -11.02 21.08 23.53
N PRO A 350 -11.19 21.75 24.66
CA PRO A 350 -10.07 22.45 25.36
C PRO A 350 -8.88 21.54 25.63
N GLU A 351 -9.12 20.25 25.87
CA GLU A 351 -8.12 19.22 26.16
C GLU A 351 -7.18 18.90 24.99
N GLY A 352 -7.46 19.39 23.79
CA GLY A 352 -6.62 19.18 22.60
C GLY A 352 -5.88 20.41 22.12
N GLN A 353 -6.13 21.59 22.66
CA GLN A 353 -5.65 22.87 22.11
C GLN A 353 -4.12 22.98 22.03
N ALA A 354 -3.38 22.56 23.06
CA ALA A 354 -1.93 22.65 23.05
C ALA A 354 -1.30 21.67 22.05
N GLY A 355 -1.87 20.45 21.93
CA GLY A 355 -1.47 19.47 20.91
C GLY A 355 -1.73 19.99 19.50
N TRP A 356 -2.88 20.58 19.27
CA TRP A 356 -3.25 21.21 18.01
C TRP A 356 -2.30 22.35 17.63
N ALA A 357 -2.05 23.28 18.55
CA ALA A 357 -1.13 24.39 18.30
C ALA A 357 0.30 23.90 18.00
N ALA A 358 0.76 22.85 18.68
CA ALA A 358 2.05 22.24 18.39
C ALA A 358 2.10 21.63 16.98
N LEU A 359 1.05 20.89 16.59
CA LEU A 359 0.95 20.29 15.25
C LEU A 359 0.96 21.35 14.13
N GLN A 360 0.23 22.45 14.33
CA GLN A 360 0.22 23.58 13.38
C GLN A 360 1.61 24.21 13.22
N ARG A 361 2.34 24.43 14.34
CA ARG A 361 3.71 24.98 14.29
C ARG A 361 4.68 24.02 13.59
N ALA A 362 4.60 22.72 13.88
CA ALA A 362 5.45 21.73 13.23
C ALA A 362 5.19 21.65 11.72
N GLU A 363 3.92 21.68 11.32
CA GLU A 363 3.54 21.72 9.92
C GLU A 363 4.02 22.99 9.21
N GLN A 364 3.93 24.15 9.85
CA GLN A 364 4.45 25.39 9.28
C GLN A 364 5.97 25.37 9.16
N ALA A 365 6.68 24.91 10.20
CA ALA A 365 8.13 24.78 10.17
C ALA A 365 8.62 23.83 9.07
N TYR A 366 7.87 22.76 8.81
CA TYR A 366 8.14 21.84 7.69
C TYR A 366 7.98 22.55 6.33
N LYS A 367 6.90 23.31 6.14
CA LYS A 367 6.66 24.11 4.92
C LYS A 367 7.78 25.11 4.67
N ASP A 368 8.22 25.80 5.71
CA ASP A 368 9.28 26.80 5.64
C ASP A 368 10.64 26.17 5.29
N ARG A 369 10.94 25.00 5.87
CA ARG A 369 12.19 24.26 5.63
C ARG A 369 12.31 23.77 4.19
N TYR A 370 11.23 23.24 3.64
CA TYR A 370 11.26 22.58 2.34
C TYR A 370 10.71 23.47 1.20
N GLY A 371 10.43 24.75 1.47
CA GLY A 371 9.99 25.72 0.46
C GLY A 371 8.66 25.36 -0.20
N VAL A 372 7.80 24.60 0.48
CA VAL A 372 6.50 24.16 -0.04
C VAL A 372 5.56 25.35 -0.07
N ARG A 373 5.59 26.12 -1.16
CA ARG A 373 4.62 27.19 -1.41
C ARG A 373 3.27 26.53 -1.70
N MET A 374 2.28 26.81 -0.85
CA MET A 374 0.89 26.51 -1.15
C MET A 374 0.57 27.07 -2.53
N ALA A 375 0.19 26.22 -3.47
CA ALA A 375 -0.58 26.71 -4.60
C ALA A 375 -1.80 27.39 -3.99
N ALA A 376 -1.83 28.72 -4.09
CA ALA A 376 -2.96 29.50 -3.60
C ALA A 376 -4.21 28.91 -4.22
N GLY A 377 -5.13 28.44 -3.37
CA GLY A 377 -6.39 27.93 -3.83
C GLY A 377 -7.03 28.98 -4.72
N ARG A 378 -7.33 28.62 -5.97
CA ARG A 378 -8.29 29.39 -6.74
C ARG A 378 -9.64 29.29 -6.05
N PRO A 379 -10.37 30.39 -5.95
CA PRO A 379 -11.68 30.44 -5.32
C PRO A 379 -12.70 29.53 -5.96
#